data_dc1878067ccf1757dada47b075af9f66
#
_entry.id   dc1878067ccf1757dada47b075af9f66
#
_cell.length_a   1.000
_cell.length_b   1.000
_cell.length_c   1.000
_cell.angle_alpha   90.00
_cell.angle_beta   90.00
_cell.angle_gamma   90.00
#
_symmetry.space_group_name_H-M   'P 1'
#
loop_
_entity.id
_entity.type
_entity.pdbx_description
1 polymer ?
#
loop_
_entity_poly.entity_id
_entity_poly.type
_entity_poly.pdbx_seq_one_letter_code
_entity_poly.pdbx_strand_id
1 'polypeptide(L)'
;VAKTIAKRPGATSFNPLFIHGGVGVGKTHLAHAIGLDIKQNLPDKVVLYLSSEKFIQQFVSAAKAQNKTDFGNFYQMVDVLIIDDIQFLSGKAATQDMFFHIFDHLHQNGKQIILTSDKAPADIQDIQERIVSRFKWGLSAEVKSPDFDTRKKIIVDKLHRDGIVLKEDMVDFLA
;
A
#
# COMPACT_ATOMS: atom_id res chain seq x y z
N VAL A 1 10.70 -8.82 -5.29
CA VAL A 1 10.50 -7.51 -4.65
C VAL A 1 9.73 -7.64 -3.34
N ALA A 2 8.46 -8.07 -3.34
CA ALA A 2 7.64 -8.16 -2.12
C ALA A 2 8.34 -8.93 -0.97
N LYS A 3 8.82 -10.14 -1.25
CA LYS A 3 9.60 -10.95 -0.29
C LYS A 3 10.91 -10.29 0.16
N THR A 4 11.54 -9.47 -0.71
CA THR A 4 12.77 -8.76 -0.37
C THR A 4 12.49 -7.63 0.61
N ILE A 5 11.41 -6.86 0.37
CA ILE A 5 10.91 -5.82 1.29
C ILE A 5 10.51 -6.42 2.63
N ALA A 6 9.77 -7.54 2.61
CA ALA A 6 9.34 -8.20 3.84
C ALA A 6 10.51 -8.66 4.74
N LYS A 7 11.61 -9.09 4.13
CA LYS A 7 12.83 -9.49 4.88
C LYS A 7 13.63 -8.30 5.41
N ARG A 8 13.68 -7.18 4.69
CA ARG A 8 14.50 -6.00 5.04
C ARG A 8 13.75 -4.70 4.66
N PRO A 9 12.68 -4.35 5.40
CA PRO A 9 11.92 -3.13 5.14
C PRO A 9 12.80 -1.90 5.34
N GLY A 10 12.70 -0.95 4.40
CA GLY A 10 13.45 0.31 4.41
C GLY A 10 14.92 0.21 3.97
N ALA A 11 15.51 -0.99 3.96
CA ALA A 11 16.91 -1.19 3.62
C ALA A 11 17.15 -1.53 2.13
N THR A 12 16.15 -1.40 1.28
CA THR A 12 16.21 -1.73 -0.14
C THR A 12 15.99 -0.49 -1.00
N SER A 13 16.45 -0.53 -2.26
CA SER A 13 16.12 0.50 -3.26
C SER A 13 14.64 0.55 -3.67
N PHE A 14 13.81 -0.34 -3.10
CA PHE A 14 12.37 -0.41 -3.36
C PHE A 14 11.56 0.42 -2.34
N ASN A 15 12.03 1.61 -2.02
CA ASN A 15 11.39 2.53 -1.08
C ASN A 15 11.20 3.92 -1.70
N PRO A 16 9.97 4.37 -1.93
CA PRO A 16 8.72 3.65 -1.71
C PRO A 16 8.50 2.49 -2.68
N LEU A 17 7.67 1.52 -2.29
CA LEU A 17 7.03 0.60 -3.22
C LEU A 17 5.66 1.19 -3.61
N PHE A 18 5.50 1.52 -4.87
CA PHE A 18 4.24 2.02 -5.42
C PHE A 18 3.59 0.92 -6.28
N ILE A 19 2.48 0.36 -5.81
CA ILE A 19 1.75 -0.72 -6.48
C ILE A 19 0.55 -0.11 -7.20
N HIS A 20 0.48 -0.24 -8.52
CA HIS A 20 -0.65 0.30 -9.26
C HIS A 20 -1.25 -0.72 -10.24
N GLY A 21 -2.46 -0.44 -10.74
CA GLY A 21 -3.16 -1.31 -11.68
C GLY A 21 -4.67 -1.18 -11.53
N GLY A 22 -5.42 -1.80 -12.42
CA GLY A 22 -6.88 -1.71 -12.46
C GLY A 22 -7.57 -2.13 -11.15
N VAL A 23 -8.87 -1.89 -11.07
CA VAL A 23 -9.68 -2.31 -9.92
C VAL A 23 -9.76 -3.84 -9.88
N GLY A 24 -9.70 -4.41 -8.67
CA GLY A 24 -9.88 -5.86 -8.47
C GLY A 24 -8.67 -6.75 -8.76
N VAL A 25 -7.53 -6.19 -9.24
CA VAL A 25 -6.34 -7.00 -9.59
C VAL A 25 -5.55 -7.53 -8.39
N GLY A 26 -5.89 -7.14 -7.16
CA GLY A 26 -5.25 -7.66 -5.93
C GLY A 26 -4.20 -6.75 -5.29
N LYS A 27 -4.13 -5.46 -5.63
CA LYS A 27 -3.17 -4.49 -5.05
C LYS A 27 -3.22 -4.45 -3.52
N THR A 28 -4.40 -4.23 -2.97
CA THR A 28 -4.67 -4.24 -1.52
C THR A 28 -4.23 -5.55 -0.87
N HIS A 29 -4.56 -6.68 -1.52
CA HIS A 29 -4.16 -8.00 -1.02
C HIS A 29 -2.64 -8.16 -0.96
N LEU A 30 -1.93 -7.71 -2.00
CA LEU A 30 -0.47 -7.75 -2.04
C LEU A 30 0.15 -6.84 -0.95
N ALA A 31 -0.37 -5.62 -0.78
CA ALA A 31 0.10 -4.71 0.25
C ALA A 31 -0.10 -5.28 1.67
N HIS A 32 -1.27 -5.87 1.94
CA HIS A 32 -1.55 -6.59 3.19
C HIS A 32 -0.60 -7.77 3.41
N ALA A 33 -0.40 -8.60 2.37
CA ALA A 33 0.48 -9.77 2.47
C ALA A 33 1.92 -9.37 2.83
N ILE A 34 2.43 -8.26 2.26
CA ILE A 34 3.74 -7.74 2.61
C ILE A 34 3.77 -7.29 4.08
N GLY A 35 2.76 -6.53 4.52
CA GLY A 35 2.66 -6.04 5.91
C GLY A 35 2.59 -7.18 6.92
N LEU A 36 1.81 -8.23 6.64
CA LEU A 36 1.69 -9.42 7.48
C LEU A 36 3.00 -10.21 7.52
N ASP A 37 3.66 -10.41 6.38
CA ASP A 37 4.95 -11.12 6.31
C ASP A 37 6.04 -10.37 7.10
N ILE A 38 6.07 -9.03 7.02
CA ILE A 38 6.97 -8.22 7.86
C ILE A 38 6.65 -8.46 9.35
N LYS A 39 5.38 -8.38 9.73
CA LYS A 39 4.98 -8.51 11.14
C LYS A 39 5.25 -9.90 11.72
N GLN A 40 5.14 -10.93 10.91
CA GLN A 40 5.45 -12.31 11.30
C GLN A 40 6.95 -12.54 11.47
N ASN A 41 7.78 -12.02 10.54
CA ASN A 41 9.23 -12.24 10.56
C ASN A 41 9.99 -11.23 11.43
N LEU A 42 9.43 -10.05 11.66
CA LEU A 42 10.02 -8.93 12.41
C LEU A 42 8.99 -8.37 13.41
N PRO A 43 8.66 -9.11 14.48
CA PRO A 43 7.56 -8.76 15.39
C PRO A 43 7.75 -7.42 16.11
N ASP A 44 9.00 -6.96 16.28
CA ASP A 44 9.33 -5.68 16.90
C ASP A 44 9.05 -4.47 16.00
N LYS A 45 8.84 -4.69 14.69
CA LYS A 45 8.55 -3.61 13.75
C LYS A 45 7.11 -3.13 13.88
N VAL A 46 6.95 -1.82 13.93
CA VAL A 46 5.63 -1.16 13.90
C VAL A 46 5.17 -1.03 12.45
N VAL A 47 4.22 -1.88 12.06
CA VAL A 47 3.60 -1.86 10.73
C VAL A 47 2.22 -1.23 10.83
N LEU A 48 2.02 -0.12 10.14
CA LEU A 48 0.74 0.57 10.06
C LEU A 48 0.16 0.45 8.66
N TYR A 49 -1.02 -0.15 8.57
CA TYR A 49 -1.84 -0.17 7.35
C TYR A 49 -3.11 0.66 7.54
N LEU A 50 -3.42 1.48 6.54
CA LEU A 50 -4.69 2.20 6.49
C LEU A 50 -5.03 2.58 5.04
N SER A 51 -6.33 2.85 4.79
CA SER A 51 -6.73 3.49 3.54
C SER A 51 -6.42 5.00 3.59
N SER A 52 -6.21 5.61 2.43
CA SER A 52 -6.01 7.06 2.35
C SER A 52 -7.25 7.83 2.84
N GLU A 53 -8.45 7.30 2.69
CA GLU A 53 -9.67 7.89 3.26
C GLU A 53 -9.59 7.96 4.79
N LYS A 54 -9.13 6.88 5.44
CA LYS A 54 -8.92 6.87 6.89
C LYS A 54 -7.86 7.87 7.33
N PHE A 55 -6.76 7.98 6.57
CA PHE A 55 -5.73 8.98 6.78
C PHE A 55 -6.32 10.40 6.72
N ILE A 56 -7.12 10.70 5.69
CA ILE A 56 -7.80 12.00 5.52
C ILE A 56 -8.72 12.28 6.70
N GLN A 57 -9.57 11.32 7.09
CA GLN A 57 -10.49 11.49 8.21
C GLN A 57 -9.76 11.80 9.52
N GLN A 58 -8.69 11.06 9.81
CA GLN A 58 -7.87 11.29 11.00
C GLN A 58 -7.19 12.66 10.96
N PHE A 59 -6.63 13.06 9.81
CA PHE A 59 -6.02 14.38 9.66
C PHE A 59 -7.03 15.52 9.84
N VAL A 60 -8.22 15.40 9.24
CA VAL A 60 -9.29 16.42 9.40
C VAL A 60 -9.71 16.54 10.87
N SER A 61 -9.84 15.41 11.57
CA SER A 61 -10.16 15.39 12.99
C SER A 61 -9.07 16.05 13.84
N ALA A 62 -7.80 15.73 13.57
CA ALA A 62 -6.66 16.35 14.25
C ALA A 62 -6.56 17.85 13.96
N ALA A 63 -6.85 18.26 12.73
CA ALA A 63 -6.86 19.68 12.33
C ALA A 63 -7.96 20.47 13.08
N LYS A 64 -9.16 19.91 13.20
CA LYS A 64 -10.27 20.51 13.98
C LYS A 64 -9.95 20.59 15.46
N ALA A 65 -9.25 19.60 16.00
CA ALA A 65 -8.80 19.58 17.40
C ALA A 65 -7.51 20.39 17.64
N GLN A 66 -6.98 21.08 16.64
CA GLN A 66 -5.70 21.83 16.70
C GLN A 66 -4.48 20.97 17.10
N ASN A 67 -4.53 19.67 16.78
CA ASN A 67 -3.55 18.66 17.19
C ASN A 67 -2.81 18.04 15.98
N LYS A 68 -2.45 18.86 14.99
CA LYS A 68 -1.75 18.40 13.78
C LYS A 68 -0.34 17.87 14.07
N THR A 69 0.32 18.42 15.08
CA THR A 69 1.67 18.02 15.47
C THR A 69 1.69 16.58 15.98
N ASP A 70 0.79 16.23 16.89
CA ASP A 70 0.72 14.86 17.43
C ASP A 70 0.29 13.87 16.36
N PHE A 71 -0.58 14.28 15.43
CA PHE A 71 -0.91 13.47 14.26
C PHE A 71 0.34 13.16 13.44
N GLY A 72 1.15 14.15 13.10
CA GLY A 72 2.40 13.95 12.38
C GLY A 72 3.37 13.05 13.15
N ASN A 73 3.59 13.31 14.43
CA ASN A 73 4.47 12.55 15.29
C ASN A 73 4.05 11.07 15.38
N PHE A 74 2.77 10.78 15.49
CA PHE A 74 2.26 9.41 15.49
C PHE A 74 2.68 8.64 14.25
N TYR A 75 2.49 9.21 13.06
CA TYR A 75 2.85 8.54 11.81
C TYR A 75 4.37 8.42 11.61
N GLN A 76 5.15 9.31 12.21
CA GLN A 76 6.61 9.26 12.13
C GLN A 76 7.25 8.16 12.99
N MET A 77 6.51 7.60 13.95
CA MET A 77 6.99 6.51 14.83
C MET A 77 6.94 5.13 14.18
N VAL A 78 6.25 4.97 13.04
CA VAL A 78 6.11 3.65 12.41
C VAL A 78 7.38 3.23 11.67
N ASP A 79 7.63 1.92 11.58
CA ASP A 79 8.73 1.37 10.77
C ASP A 79 8.31 1.09 9.33
N VAL A 80 7.02 0.78 9.14
CA VAL A 80 6.45 0.49 7.83
C VAL A 80 5.09 1.16 7.73
N LEU A 81 4.94 2.07 6.76
CA LEU A 81 3.69 2.73 6.46
C LEU A 81 3.11 2.18 5.15
N ILE A 82 1.91 1.63 5.22
CA ILE A 82 1.16 1.15 4.05
C ILE A 82 -0.10 1.99 3.91
N ILE A 83 -0.20 2.74 2.81
CA ILE A 83 -1.42 3.51 2.49
C ILE A 83 -2.05 2.97 1.22
N ASP A 84 -3.28 2.53 1.36
CA ASP A 84 -4.08 1.99 0.27
C ASP A 84 -4.87 3.09 -0.43
N ASP A 85 -4.97 2.98 -1.76
CA ASP A 85 -5.72 3.88 -2.63
C ASP A 85 -5.32 5.36 -2.50
N ILE A 86 -4.03 5.65 -2.67
CA ILE A 86 -3.44 6.99 -2.49
C ILE A 86 -4.05 8.06 -3.40
N GLN A 87 -4.69 7.68 -4.52
CA GLN A 87 -5.37 8.60 -5.43
C GLN A 87 -6.49 9.41 -4.75
N PHE A 88 -7.06 8.96 -3.65
CA PHE A 88 -8.07 9.74 -2.90
C PHE A 88 -7.51 10.96 -2.17
N LEU A 89 -6.19 11.16 -2.15
CA LEU A 89 -5.60 12.43 -1.74
C LEU A 89 -5.79 13.54 -2.77
N SER A 90 -6.22 13.21 -3.99
CA SER A 90 -6.50 14.20 -5.06
C SER A 90 -7.37 15.35 -4.55
N GLY A 91 -6.98 16.58 -4.87
CA GLY A 91 -7.71 17.79 -4.51
C GLY A 91 -7.67 18.19 -3.02
N LYS A 92 -6.94 17.48 -2.16
CA LYS A 92 -6.90 17.70 -0.70
C LYS A 92 -5.57 18.33 -0.25
N ALA A 93 -5.29 19.56 -0.69
CA ALA A 93 -4.00 20.22 -0.53
C ALA A 93 -3.42 20.14 0.89
N ALA A 94 -4.19 20.49 1.93
CA ALA A 94 -3.69 20.45 3.31
C ALA A 94 -3.34 19.04 3.80
N THR A 95 -4.07 18.02 3.34
CA THR A 95 -3.76 16.61 3.65
C THR A 95 -2.53 16.15 2.88
N GLN A 96 -2.38 16.58 1.63
CA GLN A 96 -1.20 16.31 0.82
C GLN A 96 0.06 16.90 1.45
N ASP A 97 -0.01 18.13 2.01
CA ASP A 97 1.12 18.75 2.71
C ASP A 97 1.53 17.92 3.93
N MET A 98 0.58 17.50 4.74
CA MET A 98 0.86 16.64 5.91
C MET A 98 1.45 15.29 5.48
N PHE A 99 0.86 14.65 4.47
CA PHE A 99 1.38 13.39 3.92
C PHE A 99 2.82 13.55 3.43
N PHE A 100 3.11 14.64 2.72
CA PHE A 100 4.45 14.94 2.23
C PHE A 100 5.49 15.00 3.36
N HIS A 101 5.18 15.69 4.46
CA HIS A 101 6.08 15.78 5.61
C HIS A 101 6.30 14.43 6.29
N ILE A 102 5.23 13.62 6.44
CA ILE A 102 5.34 12.26 6.98
C ILE A 102 6.18 11.38 6.05
N PHE A 103 5.91 11.44 4.74
CA PHE A 103 6.65 10.68 3.74
C PHE A 103 8.16 10.99 3.79
N ASP A 104 8.52 12.27 3.73
CA ASP A 104 9.92 12.69 3.74
C ASP A 104 10.62 12.25 5.03
N HIS A 105 9.98 12.40 6.19
CA HIS A 105 10.54 11.94 7.46
C HIS A 105 10.79 10.43 7.45
N LEU A 106 9.81 9.63 7.07
CA LEU A 106 9.93 8.17 7.03
C LEU A 106 11.02 7.73 6.05
N HIS A 107 11.02 8.29 4.86
CA HIS A 107 12.00 7.95 3.83
C HIS A 107 13.44 8.27 4.25
N GLN A 108 13.67 9.48 4.81
CA GLN A 108 14.99 9.91 5.31
C GLN A 108 15.51 9.06 6.46
N ASN A 109 14.60 8.49 7.27
CA ASN A 109 14.94 7.62 8.39
C ASN A 109 14.96 6.11 8.00
N GLY A 110 14.98 5.79 6.71
CA GLY A 110 15.06 4.40 6.23
C GLY A 110 13.84 3.55 6.61
N LYS A 111 12.68 4.18 6.84
CA LYS A 111 11.41 3.50 7.09
C LYS A 111 10.76 3.10 5.77
N GLN A 112 10.13 1.93 5.71
CA GLN A 112 9.49 1.45 4.48
C GLN A 112 8.16 2.15 4.23
N ILE A 113 7.95 2.58 3.00
CA ILE A 113 6.68 3.12 2.54
C ILE A 113 6.14 2.23 1.41
N ILE A 114 4.87 1.84 1.50
CA ILE A 114 4.16 1.06 0.49
C ILE A 114 2.87 1.81 0.18
N LEU A 115 2.64 2.08 -1.09
CA LEU A 115 1.47 2.81 -1.56
C LEU A 115 0.75 1.98 -2.62
N THR A 116 -0.58 2.00 -2.63
CA THR A 116 -1.34 1.43 -3.73
C THR A 116 -2.16 2.50 -4.44
N SER A 117 -2.47 2.28 -5.71
CA SER A 117 -3.30 3.18 -6.52
C SER A 117 -3.96 2.41 -7.68
N ASP A 118 -5.10 2.89 -8.14
CA ASP A 118 -5.72 2.44 -9.39
C ASP A 118 -5.03 3.03 -10.65
N LYS A 119 -4.16 4.05 -10.46
CA LYS A 119 -3.45 4.78 -11.52
C LYS A 119 -1.95 4.76 -11.27
N ALA A 120 -1.17 4.86 -12.35
CA ALA A 120 0.27 5.10 -12.23
C ALA A 120 0.54 6.48 -11.61
N PRO A 121 1.70 6.69 -10.95
CA PRO A 121 2.02 7.97 -10.30
C PRO A 121 1.85 9.21 -11.18
N ALA A 122 2.15 9.09 -12.48
CA ALA A 122 2.04 10.18 -13.43
C ALA A 122 0.60 10.52 -13.84
N ASP A 123 -0.34 9.58 -13.65
CA ASP A 123 -1.72 9.69 -14.10
C ASP A 123 -2.68 10.15 -12.99
N ILE A 124 -2.18 10.32 -11.77
CA ILE A 124 -2.99 10.81 -10.64
C ILE A 124 -3.13 12.33 -10.79
N GLN A 125 -4.34 12.78 -11.02
CA GLN A 125 -4.67 14.20 -11.14
C GLN A 125 -4.77 14.88 -9.77
N ASP A 126 -4.63 16.20 -9.73
CA ASP A 126 -4.79 17.04 -8.53
C ASP A 126 -3.94 16.59 -7.33
N ILE A 127 -2.79 15.99 -7.60
CA ILE A 127 -1.72 15.71 -6.63
C ILE A 127 -0.55 16.65 -6.92
N GLN A 128 0.01 17.24 -5.86
CA GLN A 128 1.16 18.13 -5.96
C GLN A 128 2.37 17.41 -6.61
N GLU A 129 3.05 18.07 -7.55
CA GLU A 129 4.19 17.51 -8.29
C GLU A 129 5.30 16.98 -7.39
N ARG A 130 5.54 17.65 -6.25
CA ARG A 130 6.52 17.21 -5.26
C ARG A 130 6.20 15.83 -4.68
N ILE A 131 4.90 15.47 -4.53
CA ILE A 131 4.45 14.15 -4.06
C ILE A 131 4.59 13.12 -5.17
N VAL A 132 4.17 13.46 -6.39
CA VAL A 132 4.35 12.59 -7.56
C VAL A 132 5.83 12.24 -7.77
N SER A 133 6.71 13.22 -7.59
CA SER A 133 8.17 12.99 -7.64
C SER A 133 8.63 11.94 -6.61
N ARG A 134 8.10 11.99 -5.37
CA ARG A 134 8.43 11.02 -4.30
C ARG A 134 7.94 9.61 -4.64
N PHE A 135 6.78 9.50 -5.24
CA PHE A 135 6.26 8.19 -5.67
C PHE A 135 7.19 7.47 -6.67
N LYS A 136 7.97 8.24 -7.42
CA LYS A 136 8.92 7.73 -8.43
C LYS A 136 10.32 7.41 -7.88
N TRP A 137 10.63 7.74 -6.61
CA TRP A 137 11.97 7.52 -6.06
C TRP A 137 12.36 6.05 -5.91
N GLY A 138 11.40 5.20 -5.58
CA GLY A 138 11.61 3.78 -5.39
C GLY A 138 11.18 2.96 -6.60
N LEU A 139 10.35 1.95 -6.36
CA LEU A 139 9.84 1.08 -7.39
C LEU A 139 8.35 1.31 -7.61
N SER A 140 7.97 1.63 -8.85
CA SER A 140 6.58 1.57 -9.31
C SER A 140 6.34 0.24 -10.02
N ALA A 141 5.39 -0.55 -9.52
CA ALA A 141 5.08 -1.88 -10.02
C ALA A 141 3.61 -1.96 -10.44
N GLU A 142 3.38 -2.28 -11.71
CA GLU A 142 2.05 -2.54 -12.23
C GLU A 142 1.59 -3.96 -11.88
N VAL A 143 0.41 -4.08 -11.29
CA VAL A 143 -0.29 -5.36 -11.10
C VAL A 143 -1.36 -5.47 -12.17
N LYS A 144 -1.18 -6.45 -13.06
CA LYS A 144 -2.12 -6.76 -14.12
C LYS A 144 -3.16 -7.77 -13.67
N SER A 145 -4.28 -7.84 -14.39
CA SER A 145 -5.25 -8.91 -14.19
C SER A 145 -4.56 -10.27 -14.30
N PRO A 146 -4.86 -11.21 -13.39
CA PRO A 146 -4.26 -12.52 -13.43
C PRO A 146 -4.63 -13.26 -14.73
N ASP A 147 -3.68 -13.98 -15.31
CA ASP A 147 -3.93 -14.90 -16.41
C ASP A 147 -4.76 -16.11 -15.95
N PHE A 148 -5.19 -16.93 -16.91
CA PHE A 148 -6.04 -18.11 -16.64
C PHE A 148 -5.42 -19.02 -15.58
N ASP A 149 -4.13 -19.36 -15.71
CA ASP A 149 -3.46 -20.27 -14.79
C ASP A 149 -3.37 -19.70 -13.37
N THR A 150 -3.14 -18.40 -13.27
CA THR A 150 -3.12 -17.70 -11.97
C THR A 150 -4.52 -17.67 -11.36
N ARG A 151 -5.58 -17.40 -12.15
CA ARG A 151 -6.98 -17.44 -11.66
C ARG A 151 -7.33 -18.84 -11.16
N LYS A 152 -6.98 -19.88 -11.93
CA LYS A 152 -7.19 -21.28 -11.54
C LYS A 152 -6.54 -21.58 -10.18
N LYS A 153 -5.28 -21.18 -9.99
CA LYS A 153 -4.58 -21.34 -8.70
C LYS A 153 -5.27 -20.60 -7.56
N ILE A 154 -5.69 -19.37 -7.79
CA ILE A 154 -6.41 -18.57 -6.77
C ILE A 154 -7.72 -19.26 -6.37
N ILE A 155 -8.46 -19.80 -7.34
CA ILE A 155 -9.71 -20.51 -7.08
C ILE A 155 -9.44 -21.76 -6.26
N VAL A 156 -8.48 -22.60 -6.67
CA VAL A 156 -8.10 -23.81 -5.96
C VAL A 156 -7.69 -23.52 -4.52
N ASP A 157 -6.84 -22.49 -4.30
CA ASP A 157 -6.39 -22.10 -2.97
C ASP A 157 -7.56 -21.64 -2.08
N LYS A 158 -8.53 -20.88 -2.63
CA LYS A 158 -9.72 -20.47 -1.89
C LYS A 158 -10.61 -21.63 -1.53
N LEU A 159 -10.91 -22.50 -2.50
CA LEU A 159 -11.72 -23.70 -2.29
C LEU A 159 -11.10 -24.59 -1.22
N HIS A 160 -9.80 -24.82 -1.28
CA HIS A 160 -9.08 -25.62 -0.28
C HIS A 160 -9.19 -25.04 1.13
N ARG A 161 -9.06 -23.71 1.28
CA ARG A 161 -9.24 -23.04 2.59
C ARG A 161 -10.65 -23.19 3.15
N ASP A 162 -11.65 -23.18 2.27
CA ASP A 162 -13.06 -23.32 2.65
C ASP A 162 -13.50 -24.78 2.77
N GLY A 163 -12.59 -25.74 2.57
CA GLY A 163 -12.86 -27.19 2.63
C GLY A 163 -13.73 -27.69 1.48
N ILE A 164 -13.80 -26.95 0.37
CA ILE A 164 -14.60 -27.28 -0.80
C ILE A 164 -13.73 -27.99 -1.83
N VAL A 165 -14.20 -29.12 -2.35
CA VAL A 165 -13.56 -29.85 -3.43
C VAL A 165 -14.45 -29.80 -4.68
N LEU A 166 -13.93 -29.19 -5.75
CA LEU A 166 -14.58 -29.18 -7.06
C LEU A 166 -13.80 -30.05 -8.05
N LYS A 167 -14.50 -30.55 -9.05
CA LYS A 167 -13.86 -31.22 -10.18
C LYS A 167 -13.07 -30.21 -11.02
N GLU A 168 -12.05 -30.69 -11.71
CA GLU A 168 -11.13 -29.83 -12.47
C GLU A 168 -11.85 -29.04 -13.59
N ASP A 169 -12.79 -29.67 -14.29
CA ASP A 169 -13.63 -29.02 -15.29
C ASP A 169 -14.47 -27.85 -14.75
N MET A 170 -14.94 -27.99 -13.50
CA MET A 170 -15.67 -26.89 -12.83
C MET A 170 -14.72 -25.76 -12.41
N VAL A 171 -13.50 -26.09 -11.98
CA VAL A 171 -12.49 -25.07 -11.67
C VAL A 171 -12.07 -24.32 -12.91
N ASP A 172 -11.89 -25.00 -14.04
CA ASP A 172 -11.55 -24.40 -15.33
C ASP A 172 -12.65 -23.51 -15.86
N PHE A 173 -13.93 -23.88 -15.65
CA PHE A 173 -15.06 -23.03 -16.01
C PHE A 173 -15.15 -21.74 -15.20
N LEU A 174 -14.72 -21.76 -13.92
CA LEU A 174 -14.73 -20.61 -13.01
C LEU A 174 -13.51 -19.70 -13.20
N ALA A 175 -12.45 -20.17 -13.80
CA ALA A 175 -11.19 -19.46 -13.99
C ALA A 175 -11.20 -18.58 -15.25
#